data_aa349ebaf35fa3794622bde30ee9903e
#
_entry.id   aa349ebaf35fa3794622bde30ee9903e
#
_cell.length_a   1.000
_cell.length_b   1.000
_cell.length_c   1.000
_cell.angle_alpha   90.00
_cell.angle_beta   90.00
_cell.angle_gamma   90.00
#
_symmetry.space_group_name_H-M   'P 1'
#
loop_
_entity.id
_entity.type
_entity.pdbx_description
1 polymer ?
#
loop_
_entity_poly.entity_id
_entity_poly.type
_entity_poly.pdbx_seq_one_letter_code
_entity_poly.pdbx_strand_id
1 'polypeptide(L)'
;MSVLTEEDFFLGNLIHISKIKEKIKLPILCKDFFVDKFQVPLAKSYGADAILIIMAGVSETLANELYEEAIKLNMTVIVEVHTVEEAKQALKFKSALIGINNRNLKTLKTDINTTFDTVSYTHLTLPTMDHV
;
A
#
# COMPACT_ATOMS: atom_id res chain seq x y z
N MET A 1 11.47 -4.81 0.26
CA MET A 1 11.94 -4.03 1.42
C MET A 1 11.10 -2.76 1.57
N SER A 2 10.75 -2.43 2.78
CA SER A 2 9.98 -1.23 3.07
C SER A 2 10.91 -0.13 3.55
N VAL A 3 10.81 1.05 2.95
CA VAL A 3 11.63 2.20 3.31
C VAL A 3 10.72 3.35 3.74
N LEU A 4 10.90 3.79 4.98
CA LEU A 4 10.15 4.90 5.54
C LEU A 4 10.67 6.22 4.97
N THR A 5 9.77 6.98 4.36
CA THR A 5 10.14 8.25 3.71
C THR A 5 9.36 9.44 4.28
N GLU A 6 8.49 9.21 5.26
CA GLU A 6 7.73 10.29 5.90
C GLU A 6 8.68 11.10 6.77
N GLU A 7 8.82 12.40 6.47
CA GLU A 7 9.81 13.26 7.10
C GLU A 7 9.32 13.93 8.39
N ASP A 8 8.04 14.23 8.48
CA ASP A 8 7.51 15.04 9.58
C ASP A 8 7.44 14.30 10.91
N PHE A 9 7.01 13.03 10.87
CA PHE A 9 6.77 12.25 12.09
C PHE A 9 7.80 11.15 12.32
N PHE A 10 8.35 10.58 11.26
CA PHE A 10 9.20 9.39 11.34
C PHE A 10 10.63 9.63 10.87
N LEU A 11 10.97 10.86 10.53
CA LEU A 11 12.33 11.26 10.11
C LEU A 11 12.85 10.48 8.91
N GLY A 12 11.93 10.02 8.04
CA GLY A 12 12.30 9.37 6.80
C GLY A 12 12.64 10.38 5.71
N ASN A 13 13.19 9.90 4.60
CA ASN A 13 13.49 10.74 3.44
C ASN A 13 13.57 9.89 2.18
N LEU A 14 13.04 10.41 1.08
CA LEU A 14 13.06 9.72 -0.22
C LEU A 14 14.46 9.34 -0.68
N ILE A 15 15.47 10.12 -0.30
CA ILE A 15 16.84 9.80 -0.70
C ILE A 15 17.32 8.46 -0.14
N HIS A 16 16.71 7.98 0.94
CA HIS A 16 17.05 6.69 1.50
C HIS A 16 16.74 5.56 0.50
N ILE A 17 15.68 5.72 -0.31
CA ILE A 17 15.33 4.74 -1.34
C ILE A 17 16.47 4.62 -2.36
N SER A 18 16.96 5.75 -2.85
CA SER A 18 18.05 5.76 -3.83
C SER A 18 19.32 5.13 -3.26
N LYS A 19 19.66 5.45 -2.00
CA LYS A 19 20.86 4.90 -1.36
C LYS A 19 20.77 3.40 -1.18
N ILE A 20 19.60 2.89 -0.82
CA ILE A 20 19.39 1.45 -0.64
C ILE A 20 19.41 0.75 -1.99
N LYS A 21 18.78 1.36 -3.01
CA LYS A 21 18.71 0.78 -4.34
C LYS A 21 20.09 0.58 -4.96
N GLU A 22 21.04 1.41 -4.61
CA GLU A 22 22.44 1.26 -5.07
C GLU A 22 23.11 0.02 -4.51
N LYS A 23 22.67 -0.44 -3.32
CA LYS A 23 23.33 -1.52 -2.58
C LYS A 23 22.63 -2.86 -2.70
N ILE A 24 21.33 -2.87 -2.93
CA ILE A 24 20.55 -4.12 -2.99
C ILE A 24 19.60 -4.08 -4.16
N LYS A 25 19.27 -5.29 -4.67
CA LYS A 25 18.39 -5.44 -5.84
C LYS A 25 17.02 -5.97 -5.48
N LEU A 26 16.58 -5.75 -4.24
CA LEU A 26 15.25 -6.15 -3.81
C LEU A 26 14.22 -5.07 -4.16
N PRO A 27 12.96 -5.46 -4.42
CA PRO A 27 11.89 -4.47 -4.59
C PRO A 27 11.75 -3.61 -3.34
N ILE A 28 11.54 -2.32 -3.54
CA ILE A 28 11.44 -1.34 -2.44
C ILE A 28 10.04 -0.76 -2.39
N LEU A 29 9.41 -0.87 -1.22
CA LEU A 29 8.16 -0.20 -0.91
C LEU A 29 8.46 1.17 -0.30
N CYS A 30 7.93 2.22 -0.92
CA CYS A 30 7.97 3.56 -0.34
C CYS A 30 6.90 3.66 0.73
N LYS A 31 7.31 3.69 1.98
CA LYS A 31 6.38 3.76 3.11
C LYS A 31 6.20 5.22 3.54
N ASP A 32 5.12 5.82 3.08
CA ASP A 32 4.79 7.22 3.31
C ASP A 32 3.29 7.40 3.29
N PHE A 33 2.82 8.56 3.71
CA PHE A 33 1.42 8.94 3.57
C PHE A 33 1.22 9.58 2.20
N PHE A 34 0.60 8.84 1.29
CA PHE A 34 0.31 9.35 -0.05
C PHE A 34 -0.99 10.16 0.01
N VAL A 35 -0.87 11.45 -0.07
CA VAL A 35 -1.99 12.39 0.00
C VAL A 35 -2.18 13.17 -1.30
N ASP A 36 -1.31 12.96 -2.27
CA ASP A 36 -1.36 13.60 -3.58
C ASP A 36 -0.81 12.63 -4.62
N LYS A 37 -1.50 12.49 -5.76
CA LYS A 37 -1.06 11.57 -6.82
C LYS A 37 0.34 11.91 -7.35
N PHE A 38 0.78 13.14 -7.21
CA PHE A 38 2.11 13.57 -7.64
C PHE A 38 3.22 12.86 -6.87
N GLN A 39 2.94 12.40 -5.65
CA GLN A 39 3.91 11.66 -4.85
C GLN A 39 4.30 10.32 -5.49
N VAL A 40 3.42 9.74 -6.31
CA VAL A 40 3.65 8.44 -6.92
C VAL A 40 4.81 8.49 -7.93
N PRO A 41 4.80 9.37 -8.95
CA PRO A 41 5.94 9.48 -9.84
C PRO A 41 7.20 9.97 -9.13
N LEU A 42 7.05 10.79 -8.10
CA LEU A 42 8.19 11.23 -7.31
C LEU A 42 8.87 10.04 -6.61
N ALA A 43 8.10 9.19 -5.95
CA ALA A 43 8.65 8.00 -5.31
C ALA A 43 9.33 7.08 -6.34
N LYS A 44 8.73 6.91 -7.51
CA LYS A 44 9.33 6.10 -8.57
C LYS A 44 10.65 6.69 -9.04
N SER A 45 10.75 8.00 -9.13
CA SER A 45 11.98 8.67 -9.58
C SER A 45 13.15 8.41 -8.63
N TYR A 46 12.86 8.13 -7.36
CA TYR A 46 13.89 7.76 -6.39
C TYR A 46 14.18 6.26 -6.36
N GLY A 47 13.44 5.46 -7.12
CA GLY A 47 13.69 4.03 -7.23
C GLY A 47 12.70 3.14 -6.51
N ALA A 48 11.59 3.67 -6.02
CA ALA A 48 10.57 2.85 -5.37
C ALA A 48 9.88 1.93 -6.39
N ASP A 49 9.62 0.70 -5.99
CA ASP A 49 8.93 -0.29 -6.80
C ASP A 49 7.47 -0.43 -6.41
N ALA A 50 7.09 0.04 -5.24
CA ALA A 50 5.74 -0.09 -4.70
C ALA A 50 5.36 1.13 -3.87
N ILE A 51 4.06 1.37 -3.78
CA ILE A 51 3.48 2.39 -2.91
C ILE A 51 2.50 1.75 -1.94
N LEU A 52 2.22 2.48 -0.86
CA LEU A 52 1.25 2.08 0.16
C LEU A 52 0.08 3.05 0.15
N ILE A 53 -1.13 2.55 -0.02
CA ILE A 53 -2.35 3.35 0.12
C ILE A 53 -3.00 2.95 1.43
N ILE A 54 -3.15 3.91 2.35
CA ILE A 54 -3.80 3.67 3.64
C ILE A 54 -5.25 4.12 3.51
N MET A 55 -6.17 3.16 3.45
CA MET A 55 -7.58 3.46 3.18
C MET A 55 -8.21 4.38 4.23
N ALA A 56 -7.77 4.26 5.48
CA ALA A 56 -8.27 5.11 6.56
C ALA A 56 -7.85 6.58 6.41
N GLY A 57 -6.80 6.86 5.64
CA GLY A 57 -6.23 8.19 5.52
C GLY A 57 -6.52 8.91 4.22
N VAL A 58 -7.29 8.32 3.31
CA VAL A 58 -7.55 8.92 2.00
C VAL A 58 -9.02 8.83 1.64
N SER A 59 -9.47 9.76 0.79
CA SER A 59 -10.79 9.66 0.18
C SER A 59 -10.82 8.58 -0.88
N GLU A 60 -11.99 8.11 -1.24
CA GLU A 60 -12.14 7.14 -2.32
C GLU A 60 -11.58 7.66 -3.64
N THR A 61 -11.84 8.92 -3.95
CA THR A 61 -11.32 9.56 -5.15
C THR A 61 -9.80 9.57 -5.17
N LEU A 62 -9.18 9.96 -4.06
CA LEU A 62 -7.73 10.00 -3.97
C LEU A 62 -7.12 8.60 -4.08
N ALA A 63 -7.74 7.61 -3.42
CA ALA A 63 -7.28 6.23 -3.49
C ALA A 63 -7.28 5.74 -4.95
N ASN A 64 -8.33 6.03 -5.71
CA ASN A 64 -8.40 5.69 -7.14
C ASN A 64 -7.29 6.38 -7.93
N GLU A 65 -7.06 7.66 -7.69
CA GLU A 65 -6.01 8.41 -8.40
C GLU A 65 -4.62 7.84 -8.11
N LEU A 66 -4.34 7.53 -6.86
CA LEU A 66 -3.06 6.94 -6.46
C LEU A 66 -2.86 5.57 -7.10
N TYR A 67 -3.88 4.74 -7.08
CA TYR A 67 -3.83 3.41 -7.67
C TYR A 67 -3.57 3.49 -9.17
N GLU A 68 -4.37 4.29 -9.89
CA GLU A 68 -4.23 4.41 -11.35
C GLU A 68 -2.87 4.96 -11.74
N GLU A 69 -2.35 5.93 -11.01
CA GLU A 69 -1.04 6.50 -11.28
C GLU A 69 0.06 5.45 -11.09
N ALA A 70 -0.04 4.66 -10.03
CA ALA A 70 0.94 3.60 -9.76
C ALA A 70 0.91 2.52 -10.84
N ILE A 71 -0.28 2.10 -11.25
CA ILE A 71 -0.42 1.09 -12.31
C ILE A 71 0.15 1.61 -13.63
N LYS A 72 -0.10 2.88 -13.95
CA LYS A 72 0.45 3.50 -15.14
C LYS A 72 1.98 3.47 -15.16
N LEU A 73 2.60 3.57 -14.00
CA LEU A 73 4.05 3.56 -13.85
C LEU A 73 4.62 2.17 -13.56
N ASN A 74 3.81 1.13 -13.69
CA ASN A 74 4.20 -0.26 -13.44
C ASN A 74 4.70 -0.50 -12.01
N MET A 75 4.11 0.20 -11.04
CA MET A 75 4.43 0.01 -9.62
C MET A 75 3.45 -0.96 -8.98
N THR A 76 3.93 -1.69 -8.00
CA THR A 76 3.07 -2.51 -7.15
C THR A 76 2.35 -1.63 -6.15
N VAL A 77 1.09 -1.94 -5.86
CA VAL A 77 0.28 -1.20 -4.89
C VAL A 77 -0.08 -2.11 -3.74
N ILE A 78 0.19 -1.65 -2.52
CA ILE A 78 -0.26 -2.30 -1.30
C ILE A 78 -1.32 -1.40 -0.69
N VAL A 79 -2.50 -1.96 -0.43
CA VAL A 79 -3.61 -1.22 0.16
C VAL A 79 -3.77 -1.71 1.60
N GLU A 80 -3.55 -0.82 2.55
CA GLU A 80 -3.68 -1.13 3.96
C GLU A 80 -5.11 -0.86 4.41
N VAL A 81 -5.72 -1.85 5.04
CA VAL A 81 -7.10 -1.77 5.53
C VAL A 81 -7.16 -2.06 7.03
N HIS A 82 -8.08 -1.40 7.71
CA HIS A 82 -8.31 -1.56 9.15
C HIS A 82 -9.69 -2.10 9.47
N THR A 83 -10.62 -2.05 8.52
CA THR A 83 -12.02 -2.49 8.71
C THR A 83 -12.48 -3.32 7.54
N VAL A 84 -13.58 -4.04 7.73
CA VAL A 84 -14.20 -4.83 6.66
C VAL A 84 -14.70 -3.92 5.53
N GLU A 85 -15.24 -2.76 5.87
CA GLU A 85 -15.71 -1.79 4.88
C GLU A 85 -14.57 -1.31 4.00
N GLU A 86 -13.42 -1.01 4.60
CA GLU A 86 -12.23 -0.62 3.85
C GLU A 86 -11.76 -1.74 2.94
N ALA A 87 -11.80 -2.98 3.43
CA ALA A 87 -11.44 -4.14 2.63
C ALA A 87 -12.36 -4.31 1.42
N LYS A 88 -13.66 -4.09 1.61
CA LYS A 88 -14.62 -4.16 0.50
C LYS A 88 -14.34 -3.09 -0.55
N GLN A 89 -14.02 -1.88 -0.11
CA GLN A 89 -13.65 -0.80 -1.03
C GLN A 89 -12.35 -1.13 -1.79
N ALA A 90 -11.41 -1.79 -1.12
CA ALA A 90 -10.14 -2.15 -1.72
C ALA A 90 -10.27 -3.25 -2.77
N LEU A 91 -11.34 -4.02 -2.77
CA LEU A 91 -11.56 -5.09 -3.75
C LEU A 91 -11.60 -4.59 -5.19
N LYS A 92 -11.93 -3.34 -5.42
CA LYS A 92 -11.92 -2.75 -6.77
C LYS A 92 -10.52 -2.56 -7.33
N PHE A 93 -9.50 -2.55 -6.47
CA PHE A 93 -8.11 -2.42 -6.90
C PHE A 93 -7.54 -3.80 -7.22
N LYS A 94 -7.88 -4.33 -8.38
CA LYS A 94 -7.66 -5.73 -8.74
C LYS A 94 -6.21 -6.17 -8.73
N SER A 95 -5.29 -5.28 -8.99
CA SER A 95 -3.85 -5.60 -9.01
C SER A 95 -3.15 -5.29 -7.69
N ALA A 96 -3.88 -4.85 -6.67
CA ALA A 96 -3.30 -4.49 -5.40
C ALA A 96 -3.18 -5.69 -4.46
N LEU A 97 -2.17 -5.64 -3.61
CA LEU A 97 -2.06 -6.52 -2.45
C LEU A 97 -2.77 -5.85 -1.28
N ILE A 98 -3.47 -6.63 -0.48
CA ILE A 98 -4.18 -6.08 0.66
C ILE A 98 -3.43 -6.42 1.94
N GLY A 99 -3.02 -5.37 2.65
CA GLY A 99 -2.40 -5.50 3.96
C GLY A 99 -3.42 -5.22 5.05
N ILE A 100 -3.44 -6.07 6.06
CA ILE A 100 -4.36 -5.91 7.18
C ILE A 100 -3.57 -5.36 8.37
N ASN A 101 -4.02 -4.21 8.88
CA ASN A 101 -3.41 -3.58 10.04
C ASN A 101 -4.49 -3.28 11.08
N ASN A 102 -4.62 -4.15 12.07
CA ASN A 102 -5.63 -4.01 13.12
C ASN A 102 -5.19 -4.75 14.36
N ARG A 103 -5.53 -4.21 15.54
CA ARG A 103 -5.20 -4.86 16.83
C ARG A 103 -5.87 -6.22 16.97
N ASN A 104 -7.05 -6.37 16.38
CA ASN A 104 -7.84 -7.60 16.43
C ASN A 104 -7.70 -8.36 15.11
N LEU A 105 -6.48 -8.61 14.72
CA LEU A 105 -6.15 -9.19 13.41
C LEU A 105 -6.88 -10.50 13.15
N LYS A 106 -7.00 -11.35 14.17
CA LYS A 106 -7.64 -12.65 14.01
C LYS A 106 -9.10 -12.52 13.58
N THR A 107 -9.87 -11.67 14.26
CA THR A 107 -11.28 -11.44 13.93
C THR A 107 -11.41 -10.76 12.58
N LEU A 108 -10.62 -9.72 12.33
CA LEU A 108 -10.66 -8.99 11.07
C LEU A 108 -10.33 -9.89 9.89
N LYS A 109 -9.31 -10.74 10.02
CA LYS A 109 -8.94 -11.69 8.96
C LYS A 109 -10.08 -12.66 8.65
N THR A 110 -10.77 -13.15 9.67
CA THR A 110 -11.89 -14.05 9.50
C THR A 110 -13.02 -13.37 8.74
N ASP A 111 -13.36 -12.15 9.12
CA ASP A 111 -14.42 -11.38 8.46
C ASP A 111 -14.06 -11.05 7.01
N ILE A 112 -12.81 -10.67 6.75
CA ILE A 112 -12.34 -10.37 5.40
C ILE A 112 -12.32 -11.61 4.54
N ASN A 113 -11.87 -12.75 5.07
CA ASN A 113 -11.85 -14.01 4.34
C ASN A 113 -13.27 -14.42 3.96
N THR A 114 -14.24 -14.26 4.85
CA THR A 114 -15.64 -14.53 4.56
C THR A 114 -16.13 -13.63 3.41
N THR A 115 -15.75 -12.36 3.42
CA THR A 115 -16.07 -11.43 2.34
C THR A 115 -15.46 -11.88 1.01
N PHE A 116 -14.21 -12.32 1.02
CA PHE A 116 -13.54 -12.76 -0.19
C PHE A 116 -14.07 -14.08 -0.73
N ASP A 117 -14.55 -14.96 0.15
CA ASP A 117 -15.15 -16.23 -0.27
C ASP A 117 -16.43 -16.01 -1.06
N THR A 118 -17.13 -14.91 -0.84
CA THR A 118 -18.35 -14.59 -1.59
C THR A 118 -18.04 -13.88 -2.92
N VAL A 119 -16.79 -13.49 -3.15
CA VAL A 119 -16.36 -12.78 -4.34
C VAL A 119 -15.16 -13.53 -4.92
N SER A 120 -15.27 -13.94 -6.17
CA SER A 120 -14.22 -14.75 -6.80
C SER A 120 -13.00 -13.88 -7.17
N TYR A 121 -12.04 -13.77 -6.27
CA TYR A 121 -10.78 -13.08 -6.51
C TYR A 121 -9.63 -14.06 -6.40
N THR A 122 -8.96 -14.31 -7.51
CA THR A 122 -7.86 -15.27 -7.54
C THR A 122 -6.48 -14.62 -7.37
N HIS A 123 -6.40 -13.32 -7.45
CA HIS A 123 -5.13 -12.59 -7.42
C HIS A 123 -4.89 -11.82 -6.13
N LEU A 124 -5.82 -11.88 -5.17
CA LEU A 124 -5.66 -11.17 -3.90
C LEU A 124 -4.92 -12.01 -2.88
N THR A 125 -4.02 -11.38 -2.17
CA THR A 125 -3.35 -11.95 -1.01
C THR A 125 -3.66 -11.11 0.21
N LEU A 126 -3.54 -11.69 1.39
CA LEU A 126 -3.82 -11.01 2.65
C LEU A 126 -2.61 -11.05 3.57
N PRO A 127 -1.53 -10.35 3.21
CA PRO A 127 -0.39 -10.30 4.12
C PRO A 127 -0.74 -9.51 5.38
N THR A 128 -0.24 -9.94 6.52
CA THR A 128 -0.37 -9.20 7.77
C THR A 128 0.79 -8.23 7.88
N MET A 129 0.49 -6.96 8.11
CA MET A 129 1.51 -5.92 8.27
C MET A 129 1.55 -5.50 9.73
N ASP A 130 2.64 -5.82 10.34
CA ASP A 130 2.89 -5.29 11.67
C ASP A 130 3.45 -3.91 11.50
N HIS A 131 3.04 -3.09 11.75
CA HIS A 131 3.62 -1.98 11.55
C HIS A 131 4.15 -1.28 12.23
N VAL A 132 4.52 -1.12 12.12
CA VAL A 132 5.39 -0.56 12.40
C VAL A 132 5.61 0.57 12.24
#